data_b95fee22768c9731b3a403ede66bb551
#
_entry.id   b95fee22768c9731b3a403ede66bb551
#
_cell.length_a   1.000
_cell.length_b   1.000
_cell.length_c   1.000
_cell.angle_alpha   90.00
_cell.angle_beta   90.00
_cell.angle_gamma   90.00
#
_symmetry.space_group_name_H-M   'P 1'
#
loop_
_entity.id
_entity.type
_entity.pdbx_description
1 polymer ?
#
loop_
_entity_poly.entity_id
_entity_poly.type
_entity_poly.pdbx_seq_one_letter_code
_entity_poly.pdbx_strand_id
1 'polypeptide(L)'
;MLKNKGFYRGINLGGWLSQCDYSEDRLNNFITESDFAKIASWGLDHVRIPIDYNILENEDGSFKESGFARIDWALEMCHKYGLNTVLDLHKTAGYSFDSYGESESGFFDSAELQERFYRLWEEIARHYGQYSETIVFELLNEVTDKSYIDAWNRIANECIK
;
A
#
# COMPACT_ATOMS: atom_id res chain seq x y z
N MET A 1 22.32 9.19 -0.73
CA MET A 1 21.97 7.81 -1.11
C MET A 1 21.42 7.13 0.15
N LEU A 2 20.13 6.97 0.25
CA LEU A 2 19.49 6.25 1.36
C LEU A 2 19.96 4.78 1.29
N LYS A 3 20.71 4.36 2.29
CA LYS A 3 21.08 2.95 2.44
C LYS A 3 19.93 2.27 3.17
N ASN A 4 18.92 1.83 2.44
CA ASN A 4 17.86 0.99 3.00
C ASN A 4 18.45 -0.38 3.35
N LYS A 5 18.92 -0.50 4.59
CA LYS A 5 19.35 -1.80 5.12
C LYS A 5 18.14 -2.64 5.45
N GLY A 6 18.16 -3.92 5.09
CA GLY A 6 17.07 -4.85 5.42
C GLY A 6 15.93 -4.89 4.39
N PHE A 7 16.23 -4.59 3.12
CA PHE A 7 15.30 -4.74 1.98
C PHE A 7 15.97 -5.53 0.85
N TYR A 8 16.57 -6.67 1.18
CA TYR A 8 17.32 -7.51 0.23
C TYR A 8 16.55 -8.75 -0.22
N ARG A 9 15.73 -9.31 0.67
CA ARG A 9 15.00 -10.56 0.46
C ARG A 9 13.62 -10.45 1.08
N GLY A 10 12.63 -10.21 0.28
CA GLY A 10 11.25 -10.04 0.74
C GLY A 10 10.25 -10.95 0.06
N ILE A 11 9.02 -10.87 0.52
CA ILE A 11 7.87 -11.53 -0.06
C ILE A 11 6.68 -10.58 -0.09
N ASN A 12 5.83 -10.71 -1.14
CA ASN A 12 4.61 -9.95 -1.28
C ASN A 12 3.44 -10.67 -0.58
N LEU A 13 2.70 -9.95 0.25
CA LEU A 13 1.48 -10.45 0.91
C LEU A 13 0.24 -10.14 0.05
N GLY A 14 0.22 -10.65 -1.19
CA GLY A 14 -0.88 -10.43 -2.14
C GLY A 14 -2.17 -11.14 -1.75
N GLY A 15 -3.31 -10.64 -2.24
CA GLY A 15 -4.63 -11.23 -2.02
C GLY A 15 -5.18 -11.08 -0.60
N TRP A 16 -4.64 -10.15 0.18
CA TRP A 16 -5.04 -9.85 1.55
C TRP A 16 -5.78 -8.51 1.65
N LEU A 17 -5.05 -7.38 1.57
CA LEU A 17 -5.61 -6.01 1.61
C LEU A 17 -5.76 -5.41 0.21
N SER A 18 -5.45 -6.19 -0.82
CA SER A 18 -5.59 -5.89 -2.23
C SER A 18 -5.96 -7.13 -3.01
N GLN A 19 -6.65 -6.96 -4.13
CA GLN A 19 -7.02 -8.03 -5.06
C GLN A 19 -7.77 -9.18 -4.38
N CYS A 20 -8.74 -8.87 -3.54
CA CYS A 20 -9.53 -9.84 -2.78
C CYS A 20 -11.02 -9.45 -2.78
N ASP A 21 -11.84 -10.25 -2.13
CA ASP A 21 -13.27 -10.00 -1.99
C ASP A 21 -13.63 -8.97 -0.89
N TYR A 22 -12.62 -8.48 -0.16
CA TYR A 22 -12.72 -7.53 0.96
C TYR A 22 -13.67 -7.97 2.08
N SER A 23 -14.03 -9.26 2.15
CA SER A 23 -14.83 -9.78 3.26
C SER A 23 -14.07 -9.64 4.59
N GLU A 24 -14.81 -9.46 5.69
CA GLU A 24 -14.19 -9.38 7.02
C GLU A 24 -13.40 -10.65 7.36
N ASP A 25 -13.83 -11.82 6.87
CA ASP A 25 -13.10 -13.06 7.03
C ASP A 25 -11.75 -13.02 6.31
N ARG A 26 -11.74 -12.58 5.04
CA ARG A 26 -10.50 -12.41 4.27
C ARG A 26 -9.56 -11.42 4.95
N LEU A 27 -10.07 -10.26 5.31
CA LEU A 27 -9.24 -9.18 5.87
C LEU A 27 -8.66 -9.53 7.25
N ASN A 28 -9.36 -10.35 8.05
CA ASN A 28 -8.94 -10.66 9.42
C ASN A 28 -8.23 -12.01 9.58
N ASN A 29 -8.45 -12.97 8.65
CA ASN A 29 -8.02 -14.35 8.87
C ASN A 29 -7.09 -14.90 7.76
N PHE A 30 -6.90 -14.21 6.65
CA PHE A 30 -6.09 -14.71 5.54
C PHE A 30 -4.58 -14.60 5.82
N ILE A 31 -4.14 -13.50 6.41
CA ILE A 31 -2.77 -13.34 6.92
C ILE A 31 -2.86 -13.27 8.44
N THR A 32 -2.08 -14.08 9.11
CA THR A 32 -2.07 -14.24 10.56
C THR A 32 -0.67 -14.03 11.12
N GLU A 33 -0.54 -13.92 12.42
CA GLU A 33 0.77 -13.82 13.09
C GLU A 33 1.71 -14.98 12.71
N SER A 34 1.16 -16.20 12.52
CA SER A 34 1.98 -17.36 12.14
C SER A 34 2.65 -17.22 10.78
N ASP A 35 2.09 -16.43 9.87
CA ASP A 35 2.66 -16.17 8.55
C ASP A 35 3.90 -15.28 8.68
N PHE A 36 3.84 -14.21 9.49
CA PHE A 36 4.99 -13.36 9.76
C PHE A 36 6.12 -14.13 10.45
N ALA A 37 5.79 -14.95 11.44
CA ALA A 37 6.76 -15.83 12.10
C ALA A 37 7.42 -16.78 11.09
N LYS A 38 6.65 -17.36 10.18
CA LYS A 38 7.13 -18.26 9.14
C LYS A 38 8.04 -17.56 8.15
N ILE A 39 7.64 -16.39 7.66
CA ILE A 39 8.42 -15.54 6.75
C ILE A 39 9.80 -15.21 7.36
N ALA A 40 9.81 -14.76 8.61
CA ALA A 40 11.06 -14.49 9.33
C ALA A 40 11.93 -15.73 9.47
N SER A 41 11.33 -16.91 9.73
CA SER A 41 12.06 -18.18 9.85
C SER A 41 12.75 -18.62 8.55
N TRP A 42 12.30 -18.13 7.40
CA TRP A 42 12.96 -18.36 6.09
C TRP A 42 14.17 -17.45 5.86
N GLY A 43 14.44 -16.52 6.78
CA GLY A 43 15.53 -15.56 6.68
C GLY A 43 15.22 -14.42 5.70
N LEU A 44 13.95 -14.13 5.43
CA LEU A 44 13.52 -12.94 4.71
C LEU A 44 13.63 -11.72 5.65
N ASP A 45 13.86 -10.55 5.07
CA ASP A 45 14.12 -9.32 5.82
C ASP A 45 13.02 -8.26 5.68
N HIS A 46 12.08 -8.46 4.74
CA HIS A 46 10.94 -7.56 4.58
C HIS A 46 9.73 -8.23 3.95
N VAL A 47 8.58 -7.60 4.11
CA VAL A 47 7.34 -7.92 3.39
C VAL A 47 6.88 -6.70 2.60
N ARG A 48 6.29 -6.93 1.43
CA ARG A 48 5.50 -5.92 0.71
C ARG A 48 4.03 -6.16 1.01
N ILE A 49 3.33 -5.12 1.42
CA ILE A 49 1.90 -5.16 1.77
C ILE A 49 1.14 -4.31 0.76
N PRO A 50 0.54 -4.94 -0.27
CA PRO A 50 -0.35 -4.24 -1.19
C PRO A 50 -1.66 -3.89 -0.50
N ILE A 51 -2.09 -2.63 -0.65
CA ILE A 51 -3.34 -2.11 -0.06
C ILE A 51 -4.10 -1.35 -1.12
N ASP A 52 -5.37 -1.67 -1.29
CA ASP A 52 -6.28 -0.91 -2.15
C ASP A 52 -6.87 0.27 -1.37
N TYR A 53 -7.06 1.40 -2.05
CA TYR A 53 -7.54 2.64 -1.43
C TYR A 53 -8.86 2.47 -0.66
N ASN A 54 -9.75 1.60 -1.15
CA ASN A 54 -11.04 1.32 -0.51
C ASN A 54 -10.95 0.61 0.84
N ILE A 55 -9.78 0.10 1.22
CA ILE A 55 -9.48 -0.35 2.59
C ILE A 55 -9.30 0.85 3.52
N LEU A 56 -8.69 1.94 3.02
CA LEU A 56 -8.27 3.09 3.82
C LEU A 56 -9.27 4.24 3.81
N GLU A 57 -10.14 4.31 2.79
CA GLU A 57 -11.10 5.40 2.65
C GLU A 57 -12.48 4.91 2.13
N ASN A 58 -13.49 5.69 2.46
CA ASN A 58 -14.87 5.53 1.96
C ASN A 58 -15.00 6.13 0.55
N GLU A 59 -16.15 5.91 -0.09
CA GLU A 59 -16.46 6.47 -1.41
C GLU A 59 -16.42 8.01 -1.42
N ASP A 60 -16.79 8.67 -0.32
CA ASP A 60 -16.72 10.12 -0.15
C ASP A 60 -15.32 10.66 0.16
N GLY A 61 -14.30 9.78 0.22
CA GLY A 61 -12.92 10.10 0.51
C GLY A 61 -12.63 10.34 2.01
N SER A 62 -13.57 10.07 2.90
CA SER A 62 -13.29 10.05 4.35
C SER A 62 -12.51 8.80 4.74
N PHE A 63 -11.60 8.92 5.70
CA PHE A 63 -10.71 7.83 6.08
C PHE A 63 -11.41 6.78 6.97
N LYS A 64 -10.97 5.52 6.82
CA LYS A 64 -11.46 4.38 7.60
C LYS A 64 -10.44 4.01 8.67
N GLU A 65 -10.73 4.30 9.93
CA GLU A 65 -9.87 3.89 11.05
C GLU A 65 -9.61 2.37 11.07
N SER A 66 -10.60 1.56 10.69
CA SER A 66 -10.45 0.11 10.62
C SER A 66 -9.41 -0.36 9.60
N GLY A 67 -9.23 0.37 8.50
CA GLY A 67 -8.20 0.09 7.51
C GLY A 67 -6.81 0.39 8.06
N PHE A 68 -6.64 1.56 8.67
CA PHE A 68 -5.37 1.93 9.32
C PHE A 68 -5.03 0.99 10.48
N ALA A 69 -6.01 0.56 11.28
CA ALA A 69 -5.79 -0.42 12.36
C ALA A 69 -5.26 -1.78 11.84
N ARG A 70 -5.64 -2.20 10.62
CA ARG A 70 -5.09 -3.41 10.00
C ARG A 70 -3.63 -3.24 9.61
N ILE A 71 -3.25 -2.06 9.10
CA ILE A 71 -1.85 -1.75 8.82
C ILE A 71 -1.06 -1.71 10.12
N ASP A 72 -1.56 -1.05 11.16
CA ASP A 72 -0.91 -0.95 12.47
C ASP A 72 -0.60 -2.35 13.01
N TRP A 73 -1.58 -3.25 12.97
CA TRP A 73 -1.38 -4.64 13.36
C TRP A 73 -0.29 -5.34 12.53
N ALA A 74 -0.30 -5.16 11.21
CA ALA A 74 0.71 -5.75 10.34
C ALA A 74 2.11 -5.22 10.63
N LEU A 75 2.25 -3.92 10.89
CA LEU A 75 3.51 -3.29 11.26
C LEU A 75 4.00 -3.75 12.64
N GLU A 76 3.09 -3.97 13.59
CA GLU A 76 3.41 -4.56 14.89
C GLU A 76 3.98 -5.98 14.71
N MET A 77 3.37 -6.80 13.85
CA MET A 77 3.88 -8.14 13.53
C MET A 77 5.23 -8.07 12.82
N CYS A 78 5.41 -7.16 11.87
CA CYS A 78 6.71 -6.94 11.24
C CYS A 78 7.78 -6.58 12.27
N HIS A 79 7.50 -5.63 13.15
CA HIS A 79 8.43 -5.24 14.21
C HIS A 79 8.77 -6.42 15.14
N LYS A 80 7.76 -7.18 15.58
CA LYS A 80 7.91 -8.36 16.45
C LYS A 80 8.84 -9.41 15.86
N TYR A 81 8.79 -9.61 14.56
CA TYR A 81 9.58 -10.63 13.85
C TYR A 81 10.80 -10.09 13.11
N GLY A 82 11.14 -8.81 13.29
CA GLY A 82 12.33 -8.19 12.69
C GLY A 82 12.26 -8.04 11.17
N LEU A 83 11.06 -7.84 10.63
CA LEU A 83 10.81 -7.61 9.21
C LEU A 83 10.59 -6.12 8.94
N ASN A 84 11.18 -5.61 7.87
CA ASN A 84 10.84 -4.30 7.31
C ASN A 84 9.58 -4.39 6.43
N THR A 85 9.03 -3.24 6.02
CA THR A 85 7.80 -3.19 5.25
C THR A 85 7.94 -2.28 4.04
N VAL A 86 7.52 -2.76 2.86
CA VAL A 86 7.15 -1.93 1.71
C VAL A 86 5.64 -1.79 1.74
N LEU A 87 5.14 -0.60 2.03
CA LEU A 87 3.72 -0.28 2.01
C LEU A 87 3.36 0.24 0.62
N ASP A 88 2.56 -0.52 -0.11
CA ASP A 88 2.20 -0.28 -1.49
C ASP A 88 0.73 0.12 -1.60
N LEU A 89 0.47 1.31 -2.17
CA LEU A 89 -0.88 1.65 -2.61
C LEU A 89 -1.13 0.98 -3.96
N HIS A 90 -1.80 -0.18 -3.91
CA HIS A 90 -1.93 -1.07 -5.06
C HIS A 90 -2.96 -0.59 -6.08
N LYS A 91 -4.04 0.03 -5.58
CA LYS A 91 -5.06 0.73 -6.35
C LYS A 91 -5.34 2.10 -5.74
N THR A 92 -5.69 3.04 -6.58
CA THR A 92 -6.24 4.33 -6.14
C THR A 92 -7.58 4.60 -6.84
N ALA A 93 -8.37 5.51 -6.30
CA ALA A 93 -9.60 5.93 -6.96
C ALA A 93 -9.30 6.37 -8.40
N GLY A 94 -9.96 5.73 -9.37
CA GLY A 94 -9.78 5.98 -10.79
C GLY A 94 -8.60 5.29 -11.47
N TYR A 95 -7.84 4.42 -10.77
CA TYR A 95 -6.81 3.60 -11.40
C TYR A 95 -6.59 2.26 -10.71
N SER A 96 -6.66 1.20 -11.53
CA SER A 96 -6.19 -0.15 -11.20
C SER A 96 -5.45 -0.72 -12.40
N PHE A 97 -4.31 -1.36 -12.19
CA PHE A 97 -3.61 -2.09 -13.24
C PHE A 97 -4.42 -3.28 -13.76
N ASP A 98 -5.06 -3.98 -12.86
CA ASP A 98 -5.85 -5.16 -13.17
C ASP A 98 -7.36 -4.84 -13.15
N SER A 99 -8.13 -5.79 -13.67
CA SER A 99 -9.59 -5.74 -13.68
C SER A 99 -10.23 -6.55 -12.55
N TYR A 100 -9.46 -6.88 -11.51
CA TYR A 100 -10.00 -7.62 -10.37
C TYR A 100 -10.93 -6.71 -9.56
N GLY A 101 -12.21 -7.02 -9.60
CA GLY A 101 -13.27 -6.18 -9.06
C GLY A 101 -13.82 -5.19 -10.09
N GLU A 102 -14.12 -3.97 -9.67
CA GLU A 102 -14.62 -2.91 -10.54
C GLU A 102 -13.49 -2.26 -11.34
N SER A 103 -13.80 -1.87 -12.58
CA SER A 103 -12.85 -1.15 -13.43
C SER A 103 -12.73 0.29 -12.96
N GLU A 104 -11.56 0.66 -12.46
CA GLU A 104 -11.20 2.03 -12.09
C GLU A 104 -10.61 2.77 -13.31
N SER A 105 -11.06 4.00 -13.54
CA SER A 105 -10.57 4.81 -14.67
C SER A 105 -10.61 6.31 -14.40
N GLY A 106 -9.80 7.08 -15.15
CA GLY A 106 -9.85 8.54 -15.15
C GLY A 106 -8.84 9.23 -14.23
N PHE A 107 -8.05 8.51 -13.43
CA PHE A 107 -7.09 9.07 -12.48
C PHE A 107 -6.11 10.07 -13.12
N PHE A 108 -5.55 9.73 -14.29
CA PHE A 108 -4.50 10.55 -14.92
C PHE A 108 -5.05 11.85 -15.54
N ASP A 109 -6.35 11.94 -15.77
CA ASP A 109 -7.03 13.09 -16.38
C ASP A 109 -7.87 13.92 -15.40
N SER A 110 -8.13 13.40 -14.20
CA SER A 110 -8.98 14.05 -13.18
C SER A 110 -8.16 14.67 -12.07
N ALA A 111 -8.20 16.01 -11.99
CA ALA A 111 -7.58 16.74 -10.88
C ALA A 111 -8.19 16.37 -9.51
N GLU A 112 -9.49 16.05 -9.45
CA GLU A 112 -10.16 15.63 -8.22
C GLU A 112 -9.64 14.29 -7.71
N LEU A 113 -9.46 13.30 -8.60
CA LEU A 113 -8.90 11.99 -8.24
C LEU A 113 -7.42 12.10 -7.84
N GLN A 114 -6.64 12.98 -8.48
CA GLN A 114 -5.26 13.26 -8.11
C GLN A 114 -5.18 13.91 -6.72
N GLU A 115 -6.05 14.86 -6.42
CA GLU A 115 -6.13 15.49 -5.09
C GLU A 115 -6.51 14.46 -4.01
N ARG A 116 -7.44 13.55 -4.32
CA ARG A 116 -7.81 12.44 -3.43
C ARG A 116 -6.62 11.53 -3.14
N PHE A 117 -5.81 11.21 -4.16
CA PHE A 117 -4.58 10.44 -4.03
C PHE A 117 -3.55 11.14 -3.14
N TYR A 118 -3.35 12.45 -3.30
CA TYR A 118 -2.41 13.23 -2.47
C TYR A 118 -2.85 13.24 -1.01
N ARG A 119 -4.13 13.48 -0.74
CA ARG A 119 -4.68 13.46 0.62
C ARG A 119 -4.51 12.09 1.28
N LEU A 120 -4.72 11.00 0.54
CA LEU A 120 -4.52 9.65 1.06
C LEU A 120 -3.05 9.40 1.42
N TRP A 121 -2.13 9.82 0.57
CA TRP A 121 -0.69 9.70 0.85
C TRP A 121 -0.24 10.61 2.00
N GLU A 122 -0.78 11.82 2.12
CA GLU A 122 -0.53 12.69 3.25
C GLU A 122 -0.98 12.02 4.57
N GLU A 123 -2.14 11.38 4.57
CA GLU A 123 -2.62 10.64 5.74
C GLU A 123 -1.75 9.42 6.06
N ILE A 124 -1.36 8.62 5.05
CA ILE A 124 -0.44 7.49 5.21
C ILE A 124 0.91 7.99 5.78
N ALA A 125 1.45 9.06 5.23
CA ALA A 125 2.71 9.65 5.71
C ALA A 125 2.60 10.20 7.13
N ARG A 126 1.47 10.78 7.50
CA ARG A 126 1.20 11.25 8.86
C ARG A 126 1.20 10.11 9.89
N HIS A 127 0.66 8.94 9.53
CA HIS A 127 0.66 7.75 10.38
C HIS A 127 2.04 7.09 10.46
N TYR A 128 2.73 6.93 9.34
CA TYR A 128 3.86 6.00 9.22
C TYR A 128 5.19 6.64 8.83
N GLY A 129 5.23 7.92 8.46
CA GLY A 129 6.46 8.60 8.03
C GLY A 129 7.56 8.65 9.10
N GLN A 130 7.20 8.58 10.38
CA GLN A 130 8.15 8.49 11.49
C GLN A 130 8.97 7.17 11.51
N TYR A 131 8.52 6.13 10.82
CA TYR A 131 9.17 4.81 10.76
C TYR A 131 10.05 4.63 9.51
N SER A 132 10.62 5.71 8.99
CA SER A 132 11.38 5.73 7.72
C SER A 132 12.61 4.81 7.66
N GLU A 133 13.07 4.27 8.78
CA GLU A 133 14.14 3.26 8.80
C GLU A 133 13.66 1.85 8.47
N THR A 134 12.37 1.56 8.71
CA THR A 134 11.79 0.22 8.59
C THR A 134 10.62 0.16 7.60
N ILE A 135 10.12 1.31 7.14
CA ILE A 135 9.02 1.38 6.17
C ILE A 135 9.48 2.15 4.93
N VAL A 136 9.18 1.60 3.78
CA VAL A 136 9.32 2.23 2.46
C VAL A 136 7.94 2.33 1.83
N PHE A 137 7.64 3.47 1.21
CA PHE A 137 6.38 3.70 0.50
C PHE A 137 6.54 3.46 -1.00
N GLU A 138 5.62 2.71 -1.58
CA GLU A 138 5.44 2.53 -3.01
C GLU A 138 4.16 3.27 -3.43
N LEU A 139 4.32 4.35 -4.19
CA LEU A 139 3.24 5.31 -4.42
C LEU A 139 2.05 4.72 -5.16
N LEU A 140 2.29 3.88 -6.18
CA LEU A 140 1.24 3.23 -6.94
C LEU A 140 1.80 2.03 -7.69
N ASN A 141 1.07 0.91 -7.64
CA ASN A 141 1.44 -0.30 -8.34
C ASN A 141 1.27 -0.15 -9.87
N GLU A 142 2.27 -0.61 -10.61
CA GLU A 142 2.22 -0.96 -12.04
C GLU A 142 1.57 0.09 -12.97
N VAL A 143 2.10 1.31 -13.02
CA VAL A 143 1.75 2.28 -14.06
C VAL A 143 2.46 1.88 -15.35
N THR A 144 1.82 1.10 -16.20
CA THR A 144 2.45 0.41 -17.35
C THR A 144 2.17 1.04 -18.71
N ASP A 145 1.08 1.80 -18.88
CA ASP A 145 0.78 2.45 -20.15
C ASP A 145 1.68 3.66 -20.35
N LYS A 146 2.42 3.62 -21.46
CA LYS A 146 3.36 4.70 -21.84
C LYS A 146 2.68 6.05 -22.04
N SER A 147 1.38 6.08 -22.36
CA SER A 147 0.62 7.32 -22.50
C SER A 147 0.51 8.10 -21.19
N TYR A 148 0.65 7.42 -20.05
CA TYR A 148 0.56 8.04 -18.72
C TYR A 148 1.91 8.53 -18.16
N ILE A 149 3.04 8.31 -18.83
CA ILE A 149 4.37 8.62 -18.28
C ILE A 149 4.47 10.07 -17.81
N ASP A 150 4.08 11.04 -18.64
CA ASP A 150 4.21 12.46 -18.30
C ASP A 150 3.26 12.86 -17.15
N ALA A 151 2.02 12.36 -17.20
CA ALA A 151 1.05 12.59 -16.14
C ALA A 151 1.52 11.95 -14.82
N TRP A 152 1.98 10.70 -14.86
CA TRP A 152 2.50 10.01 -13.69
C TRP A 152 3.71 10.70 -13.08
N ASN A 153 4.69 11.10 -13.89
CA ASN A 153 5.86 11.82 -13.38
C ASN A 153 5.48 13.13 -12.67
N ARG A 154 4.50 13.87 -13.19
CA ARG A 154 3.98 15.08 -12.54
C ARG A 154 3.29 14.74 -11.22
N ILE A 155 2.39 13.74 -11.22
CA ILE A 155 1.64 13.31 -10.03
C ILE A 155 2.59 12.80 -8.94
N ALA A 156 3.53 11.90 -9.29
CA ALA A 156 4.49 11.37 -8.32
C ALA A 156 5.39 12.47 -7.74
N ASN A 157 5.88 13.39 -8.57
CA ASN A 157 6.68 14.53 -8.10
C ASN A 157 5.90 15.48 -7.18
N GLU A 158 4.59 15.64 -7.37
CA GLU A 158 3.76 16.44 -6.47
C GLU A 158 3.53 15.71 -5.15
N CYS A 159 3.25 14.40 -5.20
CA CYS A 159 2.98 13.57 -4.04
C CYS A 159 4.15 13.49 -3.04
N ILE A 160 5.41 13.55 -3.51
CA ILE A 160 6.61 13.41 -2.65
C ILE A 160 7.13 14.73 -2.07
N LYS A 161 6.46 15.86 -2.31
CA LYS A 161 6.83 17.16 -1.73
C LYS A 161 6.40 17.31 -0.29
#